data_4fea048fd4dbd9daca8bb57b43c7209c
#
_entry.id   4fea048fd4dbd9daca8bb57b43c7209c
#
_cell.length_a   1.000
_cell.length_b   1.000
_cell.length_c   1.000
_cell.angle_alpha   90.00
_cell.angle_beta   90.00
_cell.angle_gamma   90.00
#
_symmetry.space_group_name_H-M   'P 1'
#
loop_
_entity.id
_entity.type
_entity.pdbx_description
1 polymer ?
#
loop_
_entity_poly.entity_id
_entity_poly.type
_entity_poly.pdbx_seq_one_letter_code
_entity_poly.pdbx_strand_id
1 'polypeptide(L)'
;MITIEKRLEFPDTYPLSRIGVLSELLFFDIETTGFSGDSSNLYLIGCVFYREHSWNLIQWFADRADEEMLEAFFHFLKNFKILIHFNGDGFDIPYLLKRCAACGLDFDFSGVKSVDLYKKIKPFKKILGLENLKQKT
;
A
#
# COMPACT_ATOMS: atom_id res chain seq x y z
N MET A 1 3.07 -16.57 9.02
CA MET A 1 3.17 -15.13 8.71
C MET A 1 3.96 -14.42 9.79
N ILE A 2 4.84 -13.54 9.42
CA ILE A 2 5.61 -12.71 10.35
C ILE A 2 5.07 -11.30 10.27
N THR A 3 4.78 -10.69 11.42
CA THR A 3 4.31 -9.31 11.52
C THR A 3 5.36 -8.47 12.24
N ILE A 4 5.75 -7.37 11.63
CA ILE A 4 6.69 -6.40 12.22
C ILE A 4 5.96 -5.09 12.39
N GLU A 5 6.00 -4.52 13.59
CA GLU A 5 5.45 -3.21 13.89
C GLU A 5 6.54 -2.30 14.41
N LYS A 6 6.51 -1.03 14.01
CA LYS A 6 7.57 -0.09 14.33
C LYS A 6 7.04 1.33 14.34
N ARG A 7 7.41 2.11 15.36
CA ARG A 7 7.14 3.54 15.39
C ARG A 7 8.17 4.25 14.53
N LEU A 8 7.70 5.22 13.73
CA LEU A 8 8.57 5.99 12.84
C LEU A 8 8.70 7.42 13.34
N GLU A 9 9.86 8.02 13.11
CA GLU A 9 10.10 9.42 13.33
C GLU A 9 10.23 10.10 11.96
N PHE A 10 9.28 10.99 11.65
CA PHE A 10 9.34 11.79 10.44
C PHE A 10 9.56 13.24 10.78
N PRO A 11 10.35 13.96 9.95
CA PRO A 11 10.34 15.42 10.02
C PRO A 11 8.95 15.92 9.63
N ASP A 12 8.42 16.83 10.42
CA ASP A 12 7.07 17.36 10.27
C ASP A 12 7.02 18.43 9.17
N THR A 13 7.47 18.08 7.95
CA THR A 13 7.67 19.03 6.86
C THR A 13 6.63 18.97 5.75
N TYR A 14 5.80 17.92 5.71
CA TYR A 14 4.84 17.72 4.63
C TYR A 14 3.41 18.00 5.11
N PRO A 15 2.65 18.84 4.38
CA PRO A 15 1.26 19.13 4.74
C PRO A 15 0.33 17.99 4.33
N LEU A 16 0.50 16.82 4.91
CA LEU A 16 -0.31 15.64 4.61
C LEU A 16 -1.77 15.85 4.98
N SER A 17 -2.06 16.79 5.88
CA SER A 17 -3.42 17.17 6.23
C SER A 17 -4.22 17.71 5.03
N ARG A 18 -3.56 18.14 3.96
CA ARG A 18 -4.23 18.55 2.72
C ARG A 18 -4.82 17.38 1.96
N ILE A 19 -4.33 16.16 2.19
CA ILE A 19 -4.89 14.96 1.56
C ILE A 19 -6.14 14.51 2.30
N GLY A 20 -6.15 14.67 3.62
CA GLY A 20 -7.27 14.27 4.46
C GLY A 20 -6.87 14.30 5.93
N VAL A 21 -7.75 13.80 6.78
CA VAL A 21 -7.47 13.65 8.20
C VAL A 21 -6.39 12.59 8.38
N LEU A 22 -5.30 12.91 9.09
CA LEU A 22 -4.13 12.02 9.19
C LEU A 22 -4.47 10.60 9.63
N SER A 23 -5.39 10.44 10.59
CA SER A 23 -5.79 9.12 11.08
C SER A 23 -6.57 8.29 10.06
N GLU A 24 -7.03 8.90 8.96
CA GLU A 24 -7.77 8.22 7.89
C GLU A 24 -6.88 7.75 6.75
N LEU A 25 -5.59 8.14 6.77
CA LEU A 25 -4.63 7.85 5.70
C LEU A 25 -3.91 6.53 5.95
N LEU A 26 -3.84 5.69 4.92
CA LEU A 26 -3.01 4.50 4.92
C LEU A 26 -2.13 4.52 3.69
N PHE A 27 -0.82 4.58 3.91
CA PHE A 27 0.16 4.39 2.86
C PHE A 27 0.47 2.90 2.75
N PHE A 28 0.55 2.37 1.54
CA PHE A 28 0.91 0.97 1.40
C PHE A 28 1.79 0.71 0.19
N ASP A 29 2.54 -0.39 0.28
CA ASP A 29 3.37 -0.90 -0.80
C ASP A 29 3.45 -2.41 -0.67
N ILE A 30 3.68 -3.09 -1.78
CA ILE A 30 3.81 -4.55 -1.80
C ILE A 30 5.10 -4.97 -2.49
N GLU A 31 5.59 -6.16 -2.13
CA GLU A 31 6.72 -6.81 -2.80
C GLU A 31 6.30 -8.19 -3.27
N THR A 32 6.61 -8.49 -4.52
CA THR A 32 6.19 -9.72 -5.18
C THR A 32 7.36 -10.39 -5.89
N THR A 33 7.20 -11.68 -6.22
CA THR A 33 8.21 -12.41 -6.97
C THR A 33 8.11 -12.20 -8.49
N GLY A 34 7.02 -11.55 -8.94
CA GLY A 34 6.79 -11.28 -10.36
C GLY A 34 5.67 -10.30 -10.55
N PHE A 35 5.27 -10.07 -11.80
CA PHE A 35 4.31 -9.03 -12.15
C PHE A 35 2.87 -9.53 -12.28
N SER A 36 2.66 -10.83 -12.33
CA SER A 36 1.32 -11.41 -12.48
C SER A 36 0.83 -12.03 -11.19
N GLY A 37 -0.33 -11.58 -10.71
CA GLY A 37 -0.99 -12.16 -9.54
C GLY A 37 -1.44 -13.60 -9.74
N ASP A 38 -1.48 -14.08 -10.98
CA ASP A 38 -1.86 -15.46 -11.29
C ASP A 38 -0.69 -16.44 -11.15
N SER A 39 0.53 -15.99 -11.42
CA SER A 39 1.71 -16.85 -11.53
C SER A 39 2.87 -16.50 -10.62
N SER A 40 2.70 -15.50 -9.76
CA SER A 40 3.74 -15.08 -8.83
C SER A 40 3.23 -15.06 -7.40
N ASN A 41 4.14 -14.87 -6.45
CA ASN A 41 3.82 -14.86 -5.03
C ASN A 41 4.01 -13.48 -4.44
N LEU A 42 3.06 -13.09 -3.60
CA LEU A 42 3.15 -11.91 -2.77
C LEU A 42 3.88 -12.29 -1.48
N TYR A 43 4.97 -11.61 -1.14
CA TYR A 43 5.71 -11.96 0.06
C TYR A 43 5.77 -10.84 1.11
N LEU A 44 5.42 -9.62 0.74
CA LEU A 44 5.42 -8.51 1.69
C LEU A 44 4.31 -7.52 1.37
N ILE A 45 3.57 -7.11 2.41
CA ILE A 45 2.73 -5.91 2.38
C ILE A 45 3.21 -5.02 3.51
N GLY A 46 3.53 -3.76 3.19
CA GLY A 46 3.94 -2.77 4.16
C GLY A 46 2.98 -1.60 4.18
N CYS A 47 2.66 -1.09 5.38
CA CYS A 47 1.75 0.02 5.57
C CYS A 47 2.35 1.04 6.54
N VAL A 48 2.10 2.31 6.27
CA VAL A 48 2.47 3.42 7.16
C VAL A 48 1.19 4.18 7.48
N PHE A 49 0.97 4.46 8.77
CA PHE A 49 -0.25 5.07 9.24
C PHE A 49 0.00 5.93 10.47
N TYR A 50 -0.91 6.88 10.73
CA TYR A 50 -0.81 7.80 11.86
C TYR A 50 -1.77 7.36 12.95
N ARG A 51 -1.24 7.13 14.16
CA ARG A 51 -2.02 6.74 15.34
C ARG A 51 -1.29 7.17 16.60
N GLU A 52 -2.05 7.65 17.57
CA GLU A 52 -1.49 8.07 18.88
C GLU A 52 -0.37 9.10 18.74
N HIS A 53 -0.61 10.10 17.90
CA HIS A 53 0.29 11.23 17.66
C HIS A 53 1.64 10.82 17.03
N SER A 54 1.71 9.66 16.40
CA SER A 54 2.93 9.24 15.71
C SER A 54 2.64 8.46 14.45
N TRP A 55 3.61 8.44 13.55
CA TRP A 55 3.58 7.56 12.39
C TRP A 55 4.09 6.19 12.79
N ASN A 56 3.49 5.17 12.24
CA ASN A 56 3.80 3.79 12.52
C ASN A 56 3.93 3.01 11.23
N LEU A 57 4.79 1.99 11.25
CA LEU A 57 4.96 1.04 10.17
C LEU A 57 4.45 -0.31 10.63
N ILE A 58 3.67 -0.98 9.80
CA ILE A 58 3.36 -2.39 9.98
C ILE A 58 3.73 -3.11 8.69
N GLN A 59 4.39 -4.25 8.82
CA GLN A 59 4.78 -5.09 7.69
C GLN A 59 4.35 -6.52 7.96
N TRP A 60 3.75 -7.14 6.96
CA TRP A 60 3.41 -8.55 7.00
C TRP A 60 4.24 -9.28 5.96
N PHE A 61 4.90 -10.34 6.39
CA PHE A 61 5.72 -11.20 5.53
C PHE A 61 5.03 -12.53 5.41
N ALA A 62 4.79 -12.99 4.18
CA ALA A 62 4.24 -14.31 3.93
C ALA A 62 5.32 -15.36 4.19
N ASP A 63 4.94 -16.45 4.85
CA ASP A 63 5.83 -17.57 5.09
C ASP A 63 5.79 -18.56 3.92
N ARG A 64 4.62 -19.15 3.66
CA ARG A 64 4.44 -20.11 2.56
C ARG A 64 3.35 -19.72 1.59
N ALA A 65 2.26 -19.16 2.11
CA ALA A 65 1.13 -18.70 1.34
C ALA A 65 0.75 -17.29 1.77
N ASP A 66 0.14 -16.56 0.87
CA ASP A 66 -0.20 -15.16 1.10
C ASP A 66 -1.62 -14.92 1.61
N GLU A 67 -2.43 -15.98 1.76
CA GLU A 67 -3.83 -15.86 2.19
C GLU A 67 -3.96 -15.17 3.55
N GLU A 68 -3.19 -15.60 4.54
CA GLU A 68 -3.23 -15.04 5.89
C GLU A 68 -2.82 -13.57 5.89
N MET A 69 -1.83 -13.22 5.09
CA MET A 69 -1.35 -11.86 4.93
C MET A 69 -2.41 -10.97 4.25
N LEU A 70 -3.08 -11.48 3.22
CA LEU A 70 -4.17 -10.78 2.56
C LEU A 70 -5.31 -10.49 3.53
N GLU A 71 -5.70 -11.48 4.33
CA GLU A 71 -6.74 -11.29 5.34
C GLU A 71 -6.34 -10.22 6.36
N ALA A 72 -5.10 -10.26 6.85
CA ALA A 72 -4.61 -9.29 7.80
C ALA A 72 -4.64 -7.86 7.21
N PHE A 73 -4.16 -7.70 6.00
CA PHE A 73 -4.14 -6.40 5.33
C PHE A 73 -5.55 -5.84 5.12
N PHE A 74 -6.46 -6.63 4.56
CA PHE A 74 -7.80 -6.13 4.27
C PHE A 74 -8.61 -5.85 5.53
N HIS A 75 -8.41 -6.62 6.60
CA HIS A 75 -9.02 -6.30 7.89
C HIS A 75 -8.45 -4.99 8.47
N PHE A 76 -7.15 -4.79 8.35
CA PHE A 76 -6.50 -3.56 8.80
C PHE A 76 -6.98 -2.35 7.98
N LEU A 77 -7.13 -2.51 6.67
CA LEU A 77 -7.59 -1.48 5.75
C LEU A 77 -8.94 -0.88 6.14
N LYS A 78 -9.80 -1.65 6.79
CA LYS A 78 -11.13 -1.19 7.23
C LYS A 78 -11.09 -0.03 8.22
N ASN A 79 -9.95 0.21 8.85
CA ASN A 79 -9.77 1.32 9.79
C ASN A 79 -9.47 2.64 9.10
N PHE A 80 -9.33 2.66 7.79
CA PHE A 80 -8.89 3.83 7.03
C PHE A 80 -9.88 4.16 5.92
N LYS A 81 -9.84 5.42 5.45
CA LYS A 81 -10.72 5.90 4.38
C LYS A 81 -9.99 6.27 3.11
N ILE A 82 -8.70 6.57 3.21
CA ILE A 82 -7.88 7.01 2.08
C ILE A 82 -6.65 6.12 1.98
N LEU A 83 -6.50 5.46 0.84
CA LEU A 83 -5.36 4.60 0.55
C LEU A 83 -4.41 5.35 -0.37
N ILE A 84 -3.17 5.54 0.09
CA ILE A 84 -2.15 6.28 -0.66
C ILE A 84 -1.08 5.29 -1.10
N HIS A 85 -0.72 5.36 -2.37
CA HIS A 85 0.26 4.44 -2.95
C HIS A 85 0.98 5.11 -4.12
N PHE A 86 2.01 4.44 -4.63
CA PHE A 86 2.75 4.88 -5.80
C PHE A 86 2.59 3.87 -6.92
N ASN A 87 1.87 4.25 -7.99
CA ASN A 87 1.52 3.39 -9.12
C ASN A 87 0.68 2.16 -8.74
N GLY A 88 -0.01 2.22 -7.61
CA GLY A 88 -0.83 1.09 -7.13
C GLY A 88 -2.05 0.83 -8.00
N ASP A 89 -2.62 1.85 -8.64
CA ASP A 89 -3.75 1.66 -9.55
C ASP A 89 -3.35 0.80 -10.75
N GLY A 90 -2.11 0.90 -11.19
CA GLY A 90 -1.59 0.13 -12.32
C GLY A 90 -1.03 -1.23 -11.93
N PHE A 91 -0.60 -1.42 -10.69
CA PHE A 91 0.06 -2.65 -10.28
C PHE A 91 -0.48 -3.23 -8.97
N ASP A 92 -0.29 -2.54 -7.84
CA ASP A 92 -0.52 -3.11 -6.51
C ASP A 92 -1.98 -3.54 -6.30
N ILE A 93 -2.93 -2.67 -6.65
CA ILE A 93 -4.36 -2.94 -6.47
C ILE A 93 -4.83 -4.10 -7.36
N PRO A 94 -4.59 -4.08 -8.68
CA PRO A 94 -4.95 -5.23 -9.51
C PRO A 94 -4.28 -6.52 -9.07
N TYR A 95 -3.01 -6.44 -8.64
CA TYR A 95 -2.26 -7.60 -8.18
C TYR A 95 -2.91 -8.22 -6.95
N LEU A 96 -3.22 -7.40 -5.94
CA LEU A 96 -3.86 -7.87 -4.71
C LEU A 96 -5.23 -8.49 -4.97
N LEU A 97 -6.03 -7.90 -5.88
CA LEU A 97 -7.33 -8.45 -6.23
C LEU A 97 -7.21 -9.82 -6.91
N LYS A 98 -6.22 -10.01 -7.77
CA LYS A 98 -5.96 -11.31 -8.39
C LYS A 98 -5.50 -12.34 -7.36
N ARG A 99 -4.69 -11.95 -6.39
CA ARG A 99 -4.28 -12.86 -5.32
C ARG A 99 -5.46 -13.25 -4.44
N CYS A 100 -6.34 -12.31 -4.12
CA CYS A 100 -7.56 -12.64 -3.39
C CYS A 100 -8.43 -13.64 -4.15
N ALA A 101 -8.62 -13.45 -5.45
CA ALA A 101 -9.39 -14.37 -6.27
C ALA A 101 -8.75 -15.76 -6.28
N ALA A 102 -7.43 -15.84 -6.40
CA ALA A 102 -6.70 -17.11 -6.40
C ALA A 102 -6.83 -17.85 -5.07
N CYS A 103 -6.96 -17.12 -3.95
CA CYS A 103 -7.14 -17.69 -2.62
C CYS A 103 -8.61 -17.91 -2.24
N GLY A 104 -9.55 -17.55 -3.11
CA GLY A 104 -10.99 -17.66 -2.80
C GLY A 104 -11.47 -16.62 -1.80
N LEU A 105 -10.78 -15.49 -1.67
CA LEU A 105 -11.13 -14.41 -0.76
C LEU A 105 -11.93 -13.34 -1.49
N ASP A 106 -12.94 -12.80 -0.84
CA ASP A 106 -13.84 -11.79 -1.41
C ASP A 106 -13.55 -10.41 -0.80
N PHE A 107 -12.34 -9.94 -0.95
CA PHE A 107 -11.94 -8.61 -0.50
C PHE A 107 -11.83 -7.67 -1.70
N ASP A 108 -12.11 -6.39 -1.46
CA ASP A 108 -11.96 -5.34 -2.47
C ASP A 108 -11.56 -4.01 -1.82
N PHE A 109 -11.41 -2.98 -2.66
CA PHE A 109 -11.03 -1.64 -2.24
C PHE A 109 -12.19 -0.65 -2.29
N SER A 110 -13.43 -1.13 -2.32
CA SER A 110 -14.61 -0.26 -2.48
C SER A 110 -14.84 0.69 -1.31
N GLY A 111 -14.34 0.35 -0.12
CA GLY A 111 -14.52 1.17 1.07
C GLY A 111 -13.52 2.30 1.24
N VAL A 112 -12.55 2.45 0.33
CA VAL A 112 -11.50 3.47 0.45
C VAL A 112 -11.39 4.30 -0.82
N LYS A 113 -10.96 5.56 -0.66
CA LYS A 113 -10.59 6.42 -1.76
C LYS A 113 -9.11 6.16 -2.07
N SER A 114 -8.81 5.85 -3.32
CA SER A 114 -7.44 5.59 -3.76
C SER A 114 -6.78 6.88 -4.24
N VAL A 115 -5.58 7.15 -3.76
CA VAL A 115 -4.75 8.28 -4.20
C VAL A 115 -3.43 7.73 -4.73
N ASP A 116 -3.25 7.79 -6.04
CA ASP A 116 -2.04 7.30 -6.70
C ASP A 116 -1.07 8.46 -6.90
N LEU A 117 0.00 8.49 -6.12
CA LEU A 117 1.00 9.55 -6.19
C LEU A 117 1.73 9.56 -7.54
N TYR A 118 1.89 8.41 -8.17
CA TYR A 118 2.48 8.34 -9.51
C TYR A 118 1.67 9.17 -10.50
N LYS A 119 0.35 9.04 -10.48
CA LYS A 119 -0.54 9.80 -11.37
C LYS A 119 -0.50 11.29 -11.09
N LYS A 120 -0.35 11.68 -9.82
CA LYS A 120 -0.28 13.09 -9.43
C LYS A 120 1.04 13.75 -9.80
N ILE A 121 2.14 13.00 -9.77
CA ILE A 121 3.48 13.49 -10.06
C ILE A 121 3.79 13.45 -11.56
N LYS A 122 3.23 12.51 -12.28
CA LYS A 122 3.53 12.25 -13.69
C LYS A 122 3.50 13.49 -14.58
N PRO A 123 2.52 14.41 -14.47
CA PRO A 123 2.51 15.64 -15.29
C PRO A 123 3.71 16.55 -15.05
N PHE A 124 4.38 16.42 -13.89
CA PHE A 124 5.51 17.27 -13.50
C PHE A 124 6.86 16.57 -13.66
N LYS A 125 6.86 15.40 -14.27
CA LYS A 125 8.05 14.56 -14.40
C LYS A 125 9.25 15.31 -14.99
N LYS A 126 9.03 16.06 -16.08
CA LYS A 126 10.10 16.83 -16.75
C LYS A 126 10.59 17.99 -15.90
N ILE A 127 9.65 18.67 -15.23
CA ILE A 127 9.97 19.84 -14.39
C ILE A 127 10.83 19.40 -13.20
N LEU A 128 10.53 18.24 -12.62
CA LEU A 128 11.24 17.71 -11.47
C LEU A 128 12.54 16.99 -11.84
N GLY A 129 12.83 16.80 -13.13
CA GLY A 129 14.00 16.06 -13.56
C GLY A 129 13.93 14.56 -13.30
N LEU A 130 12.75 14.04 -13.06
CA LEU A 130 12.55 12.61 -12.78
C LEU A 130 12.24 11.89 -14.09
N GLU A 131 13.15 11.06 -14.56
CA GLU A 131 12.97 10.34 -15.81
C GLU A 131 12.26 9.01 -15.63
N ASN A 132 12.33 8.44 -14.44
CA ASN A 132 11.73 7.14 -14.15
C ASN A 132 10.99 7.19 -12.83
N LEU A 133 9.67 7.35 -12.89
CA LEU A 133 8.80 7.40 -11.71
C LEU A 133 8.22 6.04 -11.35
N LYS A 134 8.49 4.99 -12.15
CA LYS A 134 7.93 3.68 -11.86
C LYS A 134 8.56 3.09 -10.62
N GLN A 135 7.70 2.51 -9.78
CA GLN A 135 8.13 1.83 -8.58
C GLN A 135 9.06 0.68 -8.92
N LYS A 136 10.13 0.56 -8.17
CA LYS A 136 11.00 -0.61 -8.24
C LYS A 136 10.32 -1.75 -7.51
N THR A 137 10.24 -2.83 -8.16
CA THR A 137 9.66 -4.05 -7.55
C THR A 137 10.61 -5.20 -7.70
#